data_24eff14872de07613650bc4b4cc551e7
#
_entry.id   24eff14872de07613650bc4b4cc551e7
#
_cell.length_a   1.000
_cell.length_b   1.000
_cell.length_c   1.000
_cell.angle_alpha   90.00
_cell.angle_beta   90.00
_cell.angle_gamma   90.00
#
_symmetry.space_group_name_H-M   'P 1'
#
loop_
_entity.id
_entity.type
_entity.pdbx_description
1 polymer ?
#
loop_
_entity_poly.entity_id
_entity_poly.type
_entity_poly.pdbx_seq_one_letter_code
_entity_poly.pdbx_strand_id
1 'polypeptide(L)'
;MKKLLVFMMAISLFAGCVTDKDDEVMGKDLKIAVTVGDEQTIYPSLLLGIGLTTAQSDEEFDVFDVVFKSKVKGNVKILFEATKLNFETIVTQSGCEEGQVISPRIKWDYDQLAAVRSPGLVDFTVICYVDNIECDRHNLRVNYRSVNECVYIAINQETDEVYDFTWMFGAYVNENHTKIDPFLQKIISNGIVTNFVGYQRDDETVMDQVFSIWHELQTRGVTYSNVVMTSNPSNGVGSQYVRFFDEVLDNTQANCVDGTVFFSSILRKIGIEPILILIPGHMYLGYYDVSGASYFLLETTKIGGLNLKEITSGNAVQILRQYIDVWITQQEYDAFVKGQITLNDMKNGISYRSFLDATDCNVDSHISNSEKFGNVLMYRFLPVQELRQIVQPIENATTKSAKTYSSELFKDLGKVKGKARKSLQR
;
A
#
# COMPACT_ATOMS: atom_id res chain seq x y z
N MET A 1 4.40 -14.33 22.52
CA MET A 1 3.29 -14.21 21.58
C MET A 1 2.56 -12.93 21.96
N LYS A 2 2.82 -11.85 21.25
CA LYS A 2 2.29 -10.53 21.57
C LYS A 2 1.07 -10.30 20.69
N LYS A 3 -0.04 -9.90 21.29
CA LYS A 3 -1.28 -9.55 20.60
C LYS A 3 -1.00 -8.31 19.73
N LEU A 4 -1.42 -8.34 18.49
CA LEU A 4 -1.43 -7.17 17.63
C LEU A 4 -2.57 -6.28 18.12
N LEU A 5 -2.27 -5.06 18.26
CA LEU A 5 -2.85 -4.06 19.10
C LEU A 5 -4.26 -3.70 18.76
N VAL A 6 -5.01 -3.75 19.79
CA VAL A 6 -6.07 -2.78 20.04
C VAL A 6 -5.43 -1.44 20.37
N PHE A 7 -5.73 -0.40 19.62
CA PHE A 7 -5.44 0.96 20.03
C PHE A 7 -6.26 1.27 21.29
N MET A 8 -5.68 1.06 22.47
CA MET A 8 -6.34 1.51 23.71
C MET A 8 -6.27 3.02 23.80
N MET A 9 -7.42 3.66 23.69
CA MET A 9 -7.57 5.01 24.16
C MET A 9 -7.45 5.05 25.68
N ALA A 10 -6.69 6.01 26.20
CA ALA A 10 -6.56 6.26 27.61
C ALA A 10 -7.93 6.34 28.30
N ILE A 11 -8.28 5.33 29.08
CA ILE A 11 -9.32 5.44 30.07
C ILE A 11 -8.69 6.21 31.23
N SER A 12 -9.03 7.48 31.37
CA SER A 12 -8.75 8.22 32.59
C SER A 12 -9.40 7.48 33.77
N LEU A 13 -8.59 6.74 34.50
CA LEU A 13 -9.00 6.09 35.74
C LEU A 13 -9.39 7.17 36.75
N PHE A 14 -10.67 7.45 36.90
CA PHE A 14 -11.20 8.00 38.12
C PHE A 14 -11.09 6.92 39.19
N ALA A 15 -10.10 7.07 40.07
CA ALA A 15 -10.02 6.29 41.29
C ALA A 15 -11.19 6.68 42.20
N GLY A 16 -12.30 5.97 42.02
CA GLY A 16 -13.39 5.94 43.01
C GLY A 16 -13.11 4.86 44.04
N CYS A 17 -13.25 5.18 45.32
CA CYS A 17 -13.11 4.25 46.43
C CYS A 17 -13.89 2.93 46.19
N VAL A 18 -13.16 1.83 46.23
CA VAL A 18 -13.72 0.49 46.20
C VAL A 18 -14.39 0.24 47.54
N THR A 19 -15.70 0.16 47.58
CA THR A 19 -16.44 -0.56 48.59
C THR A 19 -16.75 -1.95 48.03
N ASP A 20 -16.14 -3.00 48.61
CA ASP A 20 -16.45 -4.39 48.34
C ASP A 20 -17.93 -4.66 48.56
N LYS A 21 -18.71 -4.59 47.50
CA LYS A 21 -19.97 -5.28 47.35
C LYS A 21 -19.98 -5.81 45.91
N ASP A 22 -20.10 -7.12 45.77
CA ASP A 22 -20.47 -7.81 44.52
C ASP A 22 -21.89 -7.35 44.12
N ASP A 23 -22.01 -6.08 43.63
CA ASP A 23 -23.25 -5.59 43.07
C ASP A 23 -23.38 -6.14 41.64
N GLU A 24 -23.89 -7.38 41.54
CA GLU A 24 -24.36 -7.93 40.27
C GLU A 24 -25.52 -7.05 39.77
N VAL A 25 -25.26 -6.33 38.68
CA VAL A 25 -26.27 -5.49 38.02
C VAL A 25 -27.31 -6.44 37.38
N MET A 26 -28.58 -6.14 37.52
CA MET A 26 -29.62 -6.83 36.74
C MET A 26 -29.31 -6.63 35.26
N GLY A 27 -29.44 -7.68 34.44
CA GLY A 27 -29.00 -7.69 33.04
C GLY A 27 -29.47 -6.48 32.22
N LYS A 28 -30.65 -5.91 32.51
CA LYS A 28 -31.21 -4.72 31.86
C LYS A 28 -30.44 -3.40 32.14
N ASP A 29 -29.58 -3.39 33.14
CA ASP A 29 -28.84 -2.18 33.57
C ASP A 29 -27.35 -2.25 33.11
N LEU A 30 -26.96 -3.28 32.35
CA LEU A 30 -25.61 -3.39 31.78
C LEU A 30 -25.35 -2.21 30.83
N LYS A 31 -24.23 -1.52 31.03
CA LYS A 31 -23.72 -0.47 30.15
C LYS A 31 -22.40 -0.91 29.51
N ILE A 32 -22.19 -0.44 28.31
CA ILE A 32 -20.94 -0.63 27.57
C ILE A 32 -20.29 0.72 27.24
N ALA A 33 -19.00 0.71 26.95
CA ALA A 33 -18.34 1.78 26.18
C ALA A 33 -17.77 1.15 24.92
N VAL A 34 -17.88 1.88 23.82
CA VAL A 34 -17.35 1.43 22.52
C VAL A 34 -16.31 2.44 22.08
N THR A 35 -15.13 1.95 21.78
CA THR A 35 -14.04 2.74 21.20
C THR A 35 -13.71 2.24 19.80
N VAL A 36 -13.23 3.13 18.97
CA VAL A 36 -12.78 2.86 17.61
C VAL A 36 -11.32 3.28 17.56
N GLY A 37 -10.51 2.58 16.81
CA GLY A 37 -9.09 2.84 16.66
C GLY A 37 -8.71 4.34 16.55
N ASP A 38 -7.50 4.64 16.19
CA ASP A 38 -6.92 5.98 16.25
C ASP A 38 -7.85 7.07 15.66
N GLU A 39 -8.16 8.10 16.47
CA GLU A 39 -9.03 9.24 16.13
C GLU A 39 -10.39 8.85 15.50
N GLN A 40 -10.96 7.70 15.87
CA GLN A 40 -12.19 7.17 15.27
C GLN A 40 -12.09 7.07 13.74
N THR A 41 -10.95 6.59 13.25
CA THR A 41 -10.66 6.51 11.82
C THR A 41 -10.43 5.07 11.36
N ILE A 42 -11.04 4.70 10.24
CA ILE A 42 -10.86 3.42 9.55
C ILE A 42 -10.04 3.66 8.28
N TYR A 43 -9.07 2.77 8.04
CA TYR A 43 -8.27 2.75 6.81
C TYR A 43 -8.66 1.55 5.95
N PRO A 44 -9.48 1.73 4.90
CA PRO A 44 -9.91 0.64 4.02
C PRO A 44 -8.74 -0.15 3.42
N SER A 45 -7.65 0.54 3.02
CA SER A 45 -6.44 -0.10 2.49
C SER A 45 -5.84 -1.13 3.47
N LEU A 46 -5.73 -0.76 4.76
CA LEU A 46 -5.18 -1.64 5.79
C LEU A 46 -6.09 -2.85 6.03
N LEU A 47 -7.41 -2.63 6.13
CA LEU A 47 -8.38 -3.72 6.28
C LEU A 47 -8.36 -4.69 5.10
N LEU A 48 -8.27 -4.17 3.88
CA LEU A 48 -8.12 -4.98 2.66
C LEU A 48 -6.79 -5.75 2.67
N GLY A 49 -5.68 -5.07 2.95
CA GLY A 49 -4.36 -5.68 3.00
C GLY A 49 -4.30 -6.82 4.01
N ILE A 50 -4.81 -6.62 5.23
CA ILE A 50 -4.88 -7.66 6.26
C ILE A 50 -5.83 -8.78 5.83
N GLY A 51 -7.00 -8.47 5.27
CA GLY A 51 -7.96 -9.47 4.81
C GLY A 51 -7.45 -10.31 3.63
N LEU A 52 -6.45 -9.83 2.89
CA LEU A 52 -5.79 -10.51 1.77
C LEU A 52 -4.39 -11.00 2.12
N THR A 53 -3.96 -10.95 3.39
CA THR A 53 -2.68 -11.52 3.79
C THR A 53 -2.71 -13.02 3.66
N THR A 54 -1.65 -13.57 3.08
CA THR A 54 -1.42 -15.00 2.99
C THR A 54 -0.76 -15.56 4.25
N ALA A 55 -0.05 -14.72 5.00
CA ALA A 55 0.52 -15.05 6.29
C ALA A 55 -0.53 -14.79 7.36
N GLN A 56 -1.18 -15.84 7.85
CA GLN A 56 -1.93 -15.70 9.10
C GLN A 56 -0.96 -15.30 10.21
N SER A 57 -1.10 -14.07 10.69
CA SER A 57 -0.86 -13.83 12.08
C SER A 57 -2.09 -14.33 12.84
N ASP A 58 -1.90 -15.07 13.94
CA ASP A 58 -2.94 -15.28 14.95
C ASP A 58 -3.34 -13.93 15.60
N GLU A 59 -2.86 -12.84 15.04
CA GLU A 59 -2.98 -11.47 15.46
C GLU A 59 -4.08 -10.84 14.61
N GLU A 60 -5.26 -10.79 15.22
CA GLU A 60 -6.44 -10.17 14.65
C GLU A 60 -6.29 -8.66 14.72
N PHE A 61 -6.57 -7.98 13.62
CA PHE A 61 -6.67 -6.53 13.61
C PHE A 61 -8.12 -6.15 13.89
N ASP A 62 -8.39 -5.85 15.13
CA ASP A 62 -9.69 -5.39 15.58
C ASP A 62 -9.72 -3.86 15.59
N VAL A 63 -10.76 -3.31 14.98
CA VAL A 63 -10.95 -1.85 14.86
C VAL A 63 -11.74 -1.29 16.05
N PHE A 64 -12.57 -2.14 16.66
CA PHE A 64 -13.46 -1.75 17.75
C PHE A 64 -13.14 -2.50 19.03
N ASP A 65 -13.23 -1.79 20.16
CA ASP A 65 -13.28 -2.36 21.48
C ASP A 65 -14.61 -2.07 22.15
N VAL A 66 -15.14 -3.07 22.83
CA VAL A 66 -16.31 -2.95 23.67
C VAL A 66 -15.92 -3.29 25.11
N VAL A 67 -16.06 -2.32 25.99
CA VAL A 67 -15.73 -2.41 27.42
C VAL A 67 -17.01 -2.50 28.23
N PHE A 68 -17.18 -3.56 29.01
CA PHE A 68 -18.31 -3.70 29.93
C PHE A 68 -18.13 -2.83 31.17
N LYS A 69 -19.14 -2.09 31.54
CA LYS A 69 -19.10 -1.16 32.70
C LYS A 69 -19.61 -1.77 33.99
N SER A 70 -20.08 -3.00 33.94
CA SER A 70 -20.52 -3.76 35.12
C SER A 70 -20.50 -5.26 34.85
N LYS A 71 -20.49 -6.04 35.93
CA LYS A 71 -20.57 -7.48 35.87
C LYS A 71 -22.03 -7.95 35.68
N VAL A 72 -22.22 -8.91 34.80
CA VAL A 72 -23.53 -9.53 34.57
C VAL A 72 -23.38 -11.04 34.37
N LYS A 73 -24.37 -11.81 34.91
CA LYS A 73 -24.59 -13.21 34.54
C LYS A 73 -25.73 -13.25 33.53
N GLY A 74 -25.64 -14.11 32.53
CA GLY A 74 -26.61 -14.24 31.46
C GLY A 74 -25.95 -14.29 30.09
N ASN A 75 -26.72 -14.44 29.03
CA ASN A 75 -26.20 -14.46 27.67
C ASN A 75 -26.05 -13.05 27.16
N VAL A 76 -24.81 -12.55 27.08
CA VAL A 76 -24.49 -11.25 26.52
C VAL A 76 -24.35 -11.36 25.02
N LYS A 77 -25.04 -10.50 24.28
CA LYS A 77 -24.95 -10.37 22.83
C LYS A 77 -24.63 -8.91 22.47
N ILE A 78 -23.55 -8.71 21.71
CA ILE A 78 -23.20 -7.44 21.11
C ILE A 78 -23.52 -7.53 19.62
N LEU A 79 -24.33 -6.60 19.13
CA LEU A 79 -24.73 -6.49 17.72
C LEU A 79 -24.12 -5.20 17.13
N PHE A 80 -23.33 -5.36 16.08
CA PHE A 80 -22.97 -4.27 15.15
C PHE A 80 -23.91 -4.33 13.97
N GLU A 81 -24.72 -3.30 13.79
CA GLU A 81 -25.63 -3.23 12.64
C GLU A 81 -24.84 -3.09 11.32
N ALA A 82 -25.44 -3.56 10.24
CA ALA A 82 -24.84 -3.41 8.91
C ALA A 82 -24.75 -1.94 8.51
N THR A 83 -23.64 -1.57 7.89
CA THR A 83 -23.46 -0.24 7.26
C THR A 83 -23.08 -0.44 5.79
N LYS A 84 -22.71 0.65 5.12
CA LYS A 84 -22.13 0.55 3.77
C LYS A 84 -20.75 -0.10 3.71
N LEU A 85 -20.05 -0.28 4.84
CA LEU A 85 -18.69 -0.84 4.90
C LEU A 85 -18.62 -2.23 5.55
N ASN A 86 -19.68 -2.66 6.23
CA ASN A 86 -19.70 -3.94 6.92
C ASN A 86 -21.07 -4.61 6.86
N PHE A 87 -21.07 -5.94 6.92
CA PHE A 87 -22.25 -6.74 7.19
C PHE A 87 -22.55 -6.77 8.69
N GLU A 88 -23.78 -7.15 9.05
CA GLU A 88 -24.15 -7.36 10.44
C GLU A 88 -23.16 -8.31 11.14
N THR A 89 -22.68 -7.90 12.31
CA THR A 89 -21.75 -8.69 13.13
C THR A 89 -22.32 -8.90 14.50
N ILE A 90 -22.38 -10.14 14.94
CA ILE A 90 -22.89 -10.54 16.26
C ILE A 90 -21.79 -11.27 17.00
N VAL A 91 -21.52 -10.84 18.24
CA VAL A 91 -20.67 -11.52 19.20
C VAL A 91 -21.50 -11.93 20.40
N THR A 92 -21.33 -13.16 20.89
CA THR A 92 -22.05 -13.69 22.05
C THR A 92 -21.10 -14.31 23.07
N GLN A 93 -21.38 -14.10 24.34
CA GLN A 93 -20.66 -14.76 25.44
C GLN A 93 -21.58 -15.02 26.65
N SER A 94 -21.17 -15.92 27.54
CA SER A 94 -21.89 -16.22 28.79
C SER A 94 -21.35 -15.34 29.89
N GLY A 95 -22.13 -14.32 30.29
CA GLY A 95 -21.75 -13.33 31.29
C GLY A 95 -20.67 -12.34 30.82
N CYS A 96 -20.39 -11.38 31.66
CA CYS A 96 -19.25 -10.46 31.52
C CYS A 96 -18.80 -9.95 32.89
N GLU A 97 -17.53 -9.57 32.99
CA GLU A 97 -16.96 -8.90 34.15
C GLU A 97 -16.86 -7.38 33.92
N GLU A 98 -16.90 -6.60 34.99
CA GLU A 98 -16.62 -5.15 34.89
C GLU A 98 -15.19 -4.92 34.39
N GLY A 99 -15.03 -4.00 33.46
CA GLY A 99 -13.74 -3.69 32.82
C GLY A 99 -13.29 -4.72 31.78
N GLN A 100 -14.04 -5.84 31.58
CA GLN A 100 -13.72 -6.77 30.51
C GLN A 100 -13.84 -6.09 29.14
N VAL A 101 -12.82 -6.30 28.29
CA VAL A 101 -12.79 -5.80 26.91
C VAL A 101 -13.01 -6.97 25.97
N ILE A 102 -13.85 -6.77 24.99
CA ILE A 102 -13.93 -7.62 23.81
C ILE A 102 -13.65 -6.81 22.56
N SER A 103 -12.88 -7.38 21.63
CA SER A 103 -12.56 -6.78 20.36
C SER A 103 -13.24 -7.62 19.26
N PRO A 104 -14.37 -7.15 18.72
CA PRO A 104 -15.20 -7.95 17.81
C PRO A 104 -14.60 -8.00 16.41
N ARG A 105 -14.56 -9.17 15.81
CA ARG A 105 -14.25 -9.32 14.40
C ARG A 105 -15.39 -8.81 13.54
N ILE A 106 -15.25 -7.61 13.02
CA ILE A 106 -16.26 -7.03 12.12
C ILE A 106 -16.25 -7.76 10.77
N LYS A 107 -17.43 -8.14 10.30
CA LYS A 107 -17.60 -8.71 8.95
C LYS A 107 -17.59 -7.61 7.90
N TRP A 108 -16.40 -7.22 7.47
CA TRP A 108 -16.22 -6.17 6.47
C TRP A 108 -16.79 -6.57 5.11
N ASP A 109 -17.36 -5.59 4.40
CA ASP A 109 -17.70 -5.71 2.98
C ASP A 109 -16.48 -5.28 2.15
N TYR A 110 -15.66 -6.24 1.74
CA TYR A 110 -14.42 -5.99 1.02
C TYR A 110 -14.66 -5.37 -0.36
N ASP A 111 -15.80 -5.65 -1.00
CA ASP A 111 -16.17 -5.03 -2.27
C ASP A 111 -16.41 -3.52 -2.08
N GLN A 112 -17.10 -3.15 -1.01
CA GLN A 112 -17.33 -1.75 -0.67
C GLN A 112 -16.06 -1.05 -0.19
N LEU A 113 -15.22 -1.71 0.63
CA LEU A 113 -13.94 -1.15 1.06
C LEU A 113 -13.03 -0.84 -0.14
N ALA A 114 -12.93 -1.76 -1.12
CA ALA A 114 -12.14 -1.57 -2.33
C ALA A 114 -12.67 -0.43 -3.22
N ALA A 115 -13.96 -0.11 -3.12
CA ALA A 115 -14.57 0.98 -3.88
C ALA A 115 -14.41 2.37 -3.23
N VAL A 116 -13.87 2.47 -2.01
CA VAL A 116 -13.72 3.75 -1.30
C VAL A 116 -12.56 4.57 -1.89
N ARG A 117 -12.84 5.46 -2.82
CA ARG A 117 -11.83 6.34 -3.46
C ARG A 117 -11.67 7.70 -2.79
N SER A 118 -12.56 8.06 -1.87
CA SER A 118 -12.53 9.35 -1.16
C SER A 118 -12.83 9.15 0.32
N PRO A 119 -12.24 9.95 1.21
CA PRO A 119 -12.54 9.90 2.63
C PRO A 119 -13.99 10.32 2.88
N GLY A 120 -14.54 9.89 4.01
CA GLY A 120 -15.91 10.22 4.40
C GLY A 120 -16.26 9.76 5.81
N LEU A 121 -17.56 9.71 6.09
CA LEU A 121 -18.12 9.35 7.38
C LEU A 121 -19.07 8.16 7.24
N VAL A 122 -19.09 7.32 8.27
CA VAL A 122 -20.05 6.23 8.45
C VAL A 122 -20.52 6.19 9.89
N ASP A 123 -21.82 6.00 10.11
CA ASP A 123 -22.39 5.84 11.43
C ASP A 123 -22.54 4.35 11.75
N PHE A 124 -21.93 3.91 12.85
CA PHE A 124 -22.06 2.55 13.39
C PHE A 124 -23.02 2.56 14.56
N THR A 125 -23.96 1.62 14.56
CA THR A 125 -24.82 1.34 15.72
C THR A 125 -24.36 0.05 16.37
N VAL A 126 -24.04 0.13 17.67
CA VAL A 126 -23.63 -1.01 18.51
C VAL A 126 -24.65 -1.18 19.61
N ILE A 127 -25.23 -2.38 19.71
CA ILE A 127 -26.31 -2.66 20.64
C ILE A 127 -25.90 -3.85 21.55
N CYS A 128 -26.05 -3.64 22.85
CA CYS A 128 -25.82 -4.67 23.84
C CYS A 128 -27.16 -5.27 24.31
N TYR A 129 -27.21 -6.59 24.34
CA TYR A 129 -28.35 -7.34 24.88
C TYR A 129 -27.88 -8.28 25.98
N VAL A 130 -28.72 -8.48 26.99
CA VAL A 130 -28.60 -9.57 27.98
C VAL A 130 -29.88 -10.40 27.94
N ASP A 131 -29.75 -11.69 27.72
CA ASP A 131 -30.90 -12.65 27.58
C ASP A 131 -31.95 -12.13 26.55
N ASN A 132 -31.47 -11.56 25.43
CA ASN A 132 -32.25 -10.94 24.36
C ASN A 132 -33.02 -9.65 24.73
N ILE A 133 -32.76 -9.06 25.89
CA ILE A 133 -33.30 -7.74 26.26
C ILE A 133 -32.24 -6.70 25.94
N GLU A 134 -32.59 -5.66 25.17
CA GLU A 134 -31.70 -4.52 24.87
C GLU A 134 -31.40 -3.76 26.16
N CYS A 135 -30.11 -3.58 26.45
CA CYS A 135 -29.62 -2.94 27.67
C CYS A 135 -28.92 -1.60 27.39
N ASP A 136 -28.24 -1.53 26.26
CA ASP A 136 -27.48 -0.33 25.89
C ASP A 136 -27.36 -0.21 24.37
N ARG A 137 -27.24 1.04 23.88
CA ARG A 137 -27.09 1.36 22.46
C ARG A 137 -26.14 2.53 22.28
N HIS A 138 -25.17 2.37 21.40
CA HIS A 138 -24.22 3.40 21.01
C HIS A 138 -24.27 3.68 19.52
N ASN A 139 -24.32 4.96 19.17
CA ASN A 139 -24.18 5.45 17.80
C ASN A 139 -22.84 6.18 17.70
N LEU A 140 -21.96 5.67 16.85
CA LEU A 140 -20.59 6.16 16.68
C LEU A 140 -20.44 6.70 15.27
N ARG A 141 -20.02 7.94 15.14
CA ARG A 141 -19.66 8.51 13.84
C ARG A 141 -18.16 8.30 13.62
N VAL A 142 -17.81 7.52 12.61
CA VAL A 142 -16.46 7.07 12.33
C VAL A 142 -16.03 7.65 10.99
N ASN A 143 -14.81 8.20 10.97
CA ASN A 143 -14.14 8.60 9.74
C ASN A 143 -13.66 7.36 9.00
N TYR A 144 -13.68 7.38 7.67
CA TYR A 144 -12.94 6.43 6.86
C TYR A 144 -12.10 7.18 5.82
N ARG A 145 -10.91 6.63 5.54
CA ARG A 145 -9.98 7.20 4.57
C ARG A 145 -10.16 6.55 3.20
N SER A 146 -9.45 7.07 2.20
CA SER A 146 -9.44 6.46 0.86
C SER A 146 -8.67 5.15 0.86
N VAL A 147 -9.07 4.21 -0.01
CA VAL A 147 -8.28 2.99 -0.28
C VAL A 147 -6.91 3.30 -0.88
N ASN A 148 -6.74 4.49 -1.48
CA ASN A 148 -5.46 4.99 -1.97
C ASN A 148 -4.48 5.38 -0.83
N GLU A 149 -4.94 5.50 0.41
CA GLU A 149 -4.08 5.80 1.55
C GLU A 149 -3.45 4.54 2.11
N CYS A 150 -2.24 4.23 1.69
CA CYS A 150 -1.42 3.13 2.18
C CYS A 150 -0.91 3.46 3.58
N VAL A 151 -1.39 2.76 4.59
CA VAL A 151 -0.81 2.81 5.94
C VAL A 151 0.48 2.01 5.92
N TYR A 152 1.61 2.62 6.26
CA TYR A 152 2.92 1.97 6.27
C TYR A 152 3.58 1.90 7.65
N ILE A 153 3.06 2.66 8.62
CA ILE A 153 3.53 2.66 10.01
C ILE A 153 2.39 3.03 10.95
N ALA A 154 2.36 2.43 12.13
CA ALA A 154 1.55 2.90 13.24
C ALA A 154 2.36 2.90 14.54
N ILE A 155 2.09 3.85 15.42
CA ILE A 155 2.78 4.00 16.70
C ILE A 155 1.72 4.00 17.80
N ASN A 156 1.87 3.10 18.76
CA ASN A 156 1.07 3.16 19.97
C ASN A 156 1.52 4.33 20.84
N GLN A 157 0.65 5.31 21.03
CA GLN A 157 0.96 6.52 21.77
C GLN A 157 1.16 6.30 23.28
N GLU A 158 0.68 5.17 23.82
CA GLU A 158 0.83 4.85 25.26
C GLU A 158 2.11 4.07 25.54
N THR A 159 2.52 3.19 24.61
CA THR A 159 3.65 2.28 24.81
C THR A 159 4.87 2.63 23.97
N ASP A 160 4.78 3.62 23.07
CA ASP A 160 5.77 3.96 22.05
C ASP A 160 6.12 2.76 21.12
N GLU A 161 5.27 1.72 21.10
CA GLU A 161 5.47 0.55 20.26
C GLU A 161 5.18 0.88 18.80
N VAL A 162 6.10 0.53 17.92
CA VAL A 162 6.03 0.82 16.49
C VAL A 162 5.60 -0.43 15.73
N TYR A 163 4.57 -0.30 14.89
CA TYR A 163 4.07 -1.33 13.98
C TYR A 163 4.49 -1.00 12.56
N ASP A 164 5.27 -1.91 11.96
CA ASP A 164 5.76 -1.79 10.59
C ASP A 164 4.78 -2.44 9.61
N PHE A 165 4.12 -1.62 8.82
CA PHE A 165 3.25 -2.02 7.73
C PHE A 165 3.85 -1.70 6.35
N THR A 166 5.16 -1.49 6.24
CA THR A 166 5.79 -1.15 4.94
C THR A 166 5.56 -2.22 3.87
N TRP A 167 5.28 -3.46 4.24
CA TRP A 167 4.84 -4.53 3.35
C TRP A 167 3.54 -4.19 2.58
N MET A 168 2.72 -3.28 3.11
CA MET A 168 1.48 -2.81 2.47
C MET A 168 1.73 -2.14 1.11
N PHE A 169 2.90 -1.58 0.85
CA PHE A 169 3.22 -1.07 -0.49
C PHE A 169 3.14 -2.16 -1.56
N GLY A 170 3.44 -3.42 -1.21
CA GLY A 170 3.26 -4.57 -2.09
C GLY A 170 1.79 -4.79 -2.51
N ALA A 171 0.83 -4.38 -1.69
CA ALA A 171 -0.59 -4.50 -1.99
C ALA A 171 -1.06 -3.60 -3.14
N TYR A 172 -0.28 -2.58 -3.51
CA TYR A 172 -0.55 -1.69 -4.64
C TYR A 172 0.11 -2.13 -5.94
N VAL A 173 1.07 -3.04 -5.89
CA VAL A 173 1.62 -3.66 -7.10
C VAL A 173 0.58 -4.63 -7.65
N ASN A 174 0.17 -4.50 -8.91
CA ASN A 174 -0.87 -5.33 -9.52
C ASN A 174 -0.48 -5.76 -10.92
N GLU A 175 0.24 -6.86 -11.01
CA GLU A 175 0.71 -7.47 -12.27
C GLU A 175 -0.43 -8.01 -13.16
N ASN A 176 -1.64 -8.13 -12.59
CA ASN A 176 -2.82 -8.62 -13.30
C ASN A 176 -3.80 -7.51 -13.69
N HIS A 177 -3.39 -6.22 -13.56
CA HIS A 177 -4.23 -5.11 -13.95
C HIS A 177 -4.56 -5.13 -15.44
N THR A 178 -5.84 -4.93 -15.78
CA THR A 178 -6.35 -5.11 -17.17
C THR A 178 -5.75 -4.15 -18.20
N LYS A 179 -5.26 -2.98 -17.77
CA LYS A 179 -4.62 -1.99 -18.66
C LYS A 179 -3.16 -2.32 -18.99
N ILE A 180 -2.52 -3.31 -18.34
CA ILE A 180 -1.11 -3.64 -18.61
C ILE A 180 -0.92 -4.22 -19.98
N ASP A 181 -1.70 -5.21 -20.40
CA ASP A 181 -1.55 -5.83 -21.72
C ASP A 181 -1.70 -4.82 -22.87
N PRO A 182 -2.73 -3.95 -22.90
CA PRO A 182 -2.81 -2.88 -23.90
C PRO A 182 -1.62 -1.89 -23.84
N PHE A 183 -1.11 -1.61 -22.65
CA PHE A 183 0.05 -0.75 -22.47
C PHE A 183 1.33 -1.38 -23.06
N LEU A 184 1.58 -2.67 -22.81
CA LEU A 184 2.70 -3.41 -23.39
C LEU A 184 2.62 -3.51 -24.92
N GLN A 185 1.43 -3.71 -25.47
CA GLN A 185 1.22 -3.68 -26.93
C GLN A 185 1.58 -2.33 -27.52
N LYS A 186 1.25 -1.25 -26.83
CA LYS A 186 1.63 0.11 -27.26
C LYS A 186 3.14 0.30 -27.25
N ILE A 187 3.85 -0.19 -26.22
CA ILE A 187 5.31 -0.14 -26.15
C ILE A 187 5.95 -0.88 -27.34
N ILE A 188 5.50 -2.09 -27.62
CA ILE A 188 5.99 -2.85 -28.78
C ILE A 188 5.81 -2.06 -30.09
N SER A 189 4.69 -1.35 -30.24
CA SER A 189 4.43 -0.53 -31.44
C SER A 189 5.38 0.67 -31.59
N ASN A 190 6.10 1.08 -30.54
CA ASN A 190 7.11 2.14 -30.61
C ASN A 190 8.45 1.64 -31.18
N GLY A 191 8.66 0.33 -31.28
CA GLY A 191 9.79 -0.30 -31.96
C GLY A 191 11.11 -0.32 -31.19
N ILE A 192 11.13 0.06 -29.90
CA ILE A 192 12.33 -0.06 -29.04
C ILE A 192 12.58 -1.55 -28.72
N VAL A 193 11.53 -2.27 -28.36
CA VAL A 193 11.54 -3.71 -28.18
C VAL A 193 10.53 -4.36 -29.13
N THR A 194 10.81 -5.59 -29.57
CA THR A 194 9.89 -6.36 -30.43
C THR A 194 8.99 -7.29 -29.63
N ASN A 195 9.41 -7.62 -28.43
CA ASN A 195 8.68 -8.48 -27.48
C ASN A 195 9.25 -8.30 -26.07
N PHE A 196 8.51 -8.79 -25.09
CA PHE A 196 8.98 -8.88 -23.71
C PHE A 196 9.36 -10.33 -23.41
N VAL A 197 10.59 -10.56 -22.99
CA VAL A 197 11.17 -11.89 -22.76
C VAL A 197 11.67 -12.09 -21.30
N GLY A 198 11.48 -11.08 -20.45
CA GLY A 198 11.98 -11.15 -19.06
C GLY A 198 13.47 -11.44 -19.02
N TYR A 199 13.85 -12.46 -18.28
CA TYR A 199 15.25 -12.89 -18.09
C TYR A 199 15.75 -13.95 -19.11
N GLN A 200 15.10 -14.12 -20.27
CA GLN A 200 15.50 -15.19 -21.22
C GLN A 200 16.80 -14.89 -22.00
N ARG A 201 17.36 -13.68 -21.83
CA ARG A 201 18.60 -13.24 -22.48
C ARG A 201 19.55 -12.64 -21.45
N ASP A 202 20.20 -11.56 -21.79
CA ASP A 202 21.21 -10.84 -21.02
C ASP A 202 20.64 -9.59 -20.30
N ASP A 203 21.49 -8.96 -19.49
CA ASP A 203 21.15 -7.76 -18.74
C ASP A 203 20.84 -6.56 -19.64
N GLU A 204 21.48 -6.45 -20.82
CA GLU A 204 21.19 -5.41 -21.79
C GLU A 204 19.74 -5.53 -22.27
N THR A 205 19.29 -6.77 -22.56
CA THR A 205 17.88 -7.02 -22.91
C THR A 205 16.92 -6.68 -21.76
N VAL A 206 17.30 -6.92 -20.49
CA VAL A 206 16.52 -6.53 -19.33
C VAL A 206 16.41 -5.00 -19.28
N MET A 207 17.52 -4.29 -19.42
CA MET A 207 17.55 -2.82 -19.44
C MET A 207 16.71 -2.23 -20.59
N ASP A 208 16.78 -2.80 -21.79
CA ASP A 208 15.99 -2.36 -22.94
C ASP A 208 14.47 -2.49 -22.69
N GLN A 209 14.04 -3.57 -22.03
CA GLN A 209 12.64 -3.75 -21.65
C GLN A 209 12.20 -2.68 -20.65
N VAL A 210 13.01 -2.39 -19.62
CA VAL A 210 12.72 -1.35 -18.63
C VAL A 210 12.75 0.05 -19.28
N PHE A 211 13.76 0.32 -20.14
CA PHE A 211 13.83 1.56 -20.92
C PHE A 211 12.60 1.76 -21.80
N SER A 212 12.09 0.71 -22.43
CA SER A 212 10.92 0.83 -23.30
C SER A 212 9.65 1.30 -22.53
N ILE A 213 9.51 0.88 -21.27
CA ILE A 213 8.44 1.35 -20.38
C ILE A 213 8.66 2.83 -20.04
N TRP A 214 9.88 3.21 -19.69
CA TRP A 214 10.29 4.60 -19.43
C TRP A 214 9.94 5.51 -20.59
N HIS A 215 10.37 5.12 -21.80
CA HIS A 215 10.13 5.87 -23.03
C HIS A 215 8.63 6.08 -23.33
N GLU A 216 7.82 5.05 -23.15
CA GLU A 216 6.36 5.16 -23.34
C GLU A 216 5.74 6.14 -22.36
N LEU A 217 6.16 6.15 -21.10
CA LEU A 217 5.65 7.10 -20.11
C LEU A 217 6.04 8.54 -20.44
N GLN A 218 7.27 8.79 -20.91
CA GLN A 218 7.69 10.11 -21.40
C GLN A 218 6.91 10.52 -22.67
N THR A 219 6.61 9.57 -23.55
CA THR A 219 5.79 9.79 -24.76
C THR A 219 4.34 10.13 -24.39
N ARG A 220 3.82 9.60 -23.30
CA ARG A 220 2.50 9.98 -22.76
C ARG A 220 2.52 11.31 -22.02
N GLY A 221 3.68 11.81 -21.66
CA GLY A 221 3.86 13.04 -20.90
C GLY A 221 3.55 12.84 -19.42
N VAL A 222 3.87 11.67 -18.87
CA VAL A 222 3.78 11.44 -17.43
C VAL A 222 4.82 12.33 -16.73
N THR A 223 4.36 13.04 -15.70
CA THR A 223 5.19 13.98 -14.93
C THR A 223 5.21 13.61 -13.45
N TYR A 224 6.28 14.00 -12.78
CA TYR A 224 6.33 13.91 -11.32
C TYR A 224 5.37 14.91 -10.67
N SER A 225 4.58 14.45 -9.72
CA SER A 225 3.62 15.31 -9.02
C SER A 225 3.45 14.89 -7.55
N ASN A 226 3.72 15.84 -6.67
CA ASN A 226 3.51 15.74 -5.23
C ASN A 226 2.23 16.47 -4.76
N VAL A 227 1.27 16.69 -5.66
CA VAL A 227 0.05 17.47 -5.37
C VAL A 227 -0.83 16.77 -4.32
N VAL A 228 -0.80 15.44 -4.26
CA VAL A 228 -1.47 14.70 -3.19
C VAL A 228 -0.44 14.39 -2.12
N MET A 229 -0.44 15.18 -1.07
CA MET A 229 0.42 14.97 0.08
C MET A 229 0.00 13.71 0.85
N THR A 230 0.97 13.04 1.46
CA THR A 230 0.74 12.18 2.60
C THR A 230 -0.22 12.86 3.57
N SER A 231 -1.22 12.16 4.03
CA SER A 231 -1.91 12.61 5.22
C SER A 231 -0.84 12.78 6.31
N ASN A 232 -0.74 13.97 6.84
CA ASN A 232 0.15 14.22 7.98
C ASN A 232 -0.16 13.12 9.00
N PRO A 233 0.83 12.39 9.54
CA PRO A 233 0.56 11.42 10.57
C PRO A 233 -0.03 12.17 11.77
N SER A 234 -1.36 12.26 11.80
CA SER A 234 -2.06 12.68 12.98
C SER A 234 -1.85 11.54 13.98
N ASN A 235 -1.16 11.83 15.06
CA ASN A 235 -1.20 11.05 16.28
C ASN A 235 -0.90 9.55 16.22
N GLY A 236 -0.01 9.09 15.35
CA GLY A 236 0.50 7.73 15.42
C GLY A 236 0.31 6.88 14.17
N VAL A 237 -0.43 7.31 13.14
CA VAL A 237 -0.54 6.57 11.88
C VAL A 237 0.11 7.33 10.73
N GLY A 238 1.16 6.74 10.14
CA GLY A 238 1.78 7.23 8.91
C GLY A 238 1.12 6.56 7.70
N SER A 239 0.58 7.36 6.79
CA SER A 239 0.02 6.89 5.53
C SER A 239 0.56 7.67 4.34
N GLN A 240 0.60 7.03 3.18
CA GLN A 240 1.02 7.59 1.90
C GLN A 240 -0.12 7.41 0.90
N TYR A 241 -0.49 8.48 0.19
CA TYR A 241 -1.40 8.34 -0.93
C TYR A 241 -0.69 7.65 -2.10
N VAL A 242 -1.24 6.55 -2.59
CA VAL A 242 -0.71 5.74 -3.69
C VAL A 242 -1.78 5.63 -4.77
N ARG A 243 -1.42 6.08 -5.99
CA ARG A 243 -2.28 5.92 -7.17
C ARG A 243 -2.24 4.49 -7.67
N PHE A 244 -3.39 3.97 -8.05
CA PHE A 244 -3.47 2.71 -8.76
C PHE A 244 -2.96 2.85 -10.19
N PHE A 245 -2.75 1.73 -10.85
CA PHE A 245 -2.14 1.66 -12.18
C PHE A 245 -2.86 2.53 -13.21
N ASP A 246 -4.19 2.47 -13.26
CA ASP A 246 -5.01 3.25 -14.17
C ASP A 246 -5.01 4.75 -13.83
N GLU A 247 -4.97 5.11 -12.55
CA GLU A 247 -4.93 6.49 -12.11
C GLU A 247 -3.63 7.21 -12.55
N VAL A 248 -2.49 6.48 -12.57
CA VAL A 248 -1.22 7.02 -13.10
C VAL A 248 -1.33 7.29 -14.59
N LEU A 249 -1.91 6.36 -15.36
CA LEU A 249 -2.06 6.52 -16.82
C LEU A 249 -3.07 7.61 -17.19
N ASP A 250 -4.20 7.66 -16.50
CA ASP A 250 -5.31 8.56 -16.83
C ASP A 250 -4.97 10.01 -16.41
N ASN A 251 -4.29 10.19 -15.28
CA ASN A 251 -3.88 11.51 -14.78
C ASN A 251 -2.52 11.99 -15.36
N THR A 252 -1.74 11.09 -15.96
CA THR A 252 -0.36 11.36 -16.41
C THR A 252 0.53 11.97 -15.32
N GLN A 253 0.36 11.51 -14.09
CA GLN A 253 1.07 11.99 -12.91
C GLN A 253 1.44 10.82 -12.00
N ALA A 254 2.66 10.89 -11.43
CA ALA A 254 3.13 9.94 -10.44
C ALA A 254 4.02 10.63 -9.40
N ASN A 255 3.92 10.24 -8.14
CA ASN A 255 4.95 10.53 -7.13
C ASN A 255 5.99 9.38 -7.07
N CYS A 256 6.92 9.43 -6.12
CA CYS A 256 7.96 8.40 -5.99
C CYS A 256 7.38 6.99 -5.74
N VAL A 257 6.34 6.88 -4.92
CA VAL A 257 5.69 5.59 -4.63
C VAL A 257 4.87 5.13 -5.83
N ASP A 258 4.06 6.01 -6.43
CA ASP A 258 3.25 5.71 -7.61
C ASP A 258 4.11 5.16 -8.75
N GLY A 259 5.22 5.86 -9.08
CA GLY A 259 6.15 5.43 -10.12
C GLY A 259 6.74 4.06 -9.82
N THR A 260 7.18 3.85 -8.58
CA THR A 260 7.79 2.59 -8.17
C THR A 260 6.80 1.41 -8.26
N VAL A 261 5.57 1.55 -7.75
CA VAL A 261 4.56 0.47 -7.82
C VAL A 261 4.04 0.25 -9.23
N PHE A 262 3.95 1.32 -10.05
CA PHE A 262 3.57 1.25 -11.46
C PHE A 262 4.56 0.41 -12.27
N PHE A 263 5.85 0.75 -12.20
CA PHE A 263 6.91 -0.03 -12.84
C PHE A 263 6.92 -1.46 -12.32
N SER A 264 6.82 -1.66 -11.01
CA SER A 264 6.81 -2.99 -10.40
C SER A 264 5.69 -3.86 -10.93
N SER A 265 4.50 -3.30 -11.18
CA SER A 265 3.37 -4.03 -11.74
C SER A 265 3.67 -4.54 -13.15
N ILE A 266 4.29 -3.70 -13.99
CA ILE A 266 4.67 -4.08 -15.36
C ILE A 266 5.82 -5.08 -15.35
N LEU A 267 6.87 -4.83 -14.57
CA LEU A 267 8.04 -5.72 -14.49
C LEU A 267 7.64 -7.13 -14.07
N ARG A 268 6.81 -7.25 -13.02
CA ARG A 268 6.23 -8.53 -12.63
C ARG A 268 5.48 -9.22 -13.77
N LYS A 269 4.67 -8.46 -14.51
CA LYS A 269 3.90 -8.98 -15.65
C LYS A 269 4.79 -9.56 -16.74
N ILE A 270 5.92 -8.94 -17.02
CA ILE A 270 6.87 -9.39 -18.07
C ILE A 270 7.94 -10.36 -17.56
N GLY A 271 7.87 -10.77 -16.28
CA GLY A 271 8.78 -11.75 -15.69
C GLY A 271 10.12 -11.17 -15.24
N ILE A 272 10.18 -9.87 -14.91
CA ILE A 272 11.32 -9.22 -14.25
C ILE A 272 10.92 -8.94 -12.80
N GLU A 273 11.77 -9.33 -11.85
CA GLU A 273 11.45 -9.21 -10.42
C GLU A 273 11.86 -7.83 -9.87
N PRO A 274 10.90 -6.99 -9.48
CA PRO A 274 11.15 -5.66 -8.94
C PRO A 274 11.35 -5.68 -7.42
N ILE A 275 11.98 -4.61 -6.94
CA ILE A 275 12.24 -4.35 -5.54
C ILE A 275 11.74 -2.95 -5.20
N LEU A 276 10.89 -2.81 -4.19
CA LEU A 276 10.53 -1.51 -3.65
C LEU A 276 11.60 -1.12 -2.62
N ILE A 277 12.32 -0.03 -2.87
CA ILE A 277 13.40 0.42 -1.99
C ILE A 277 12.93 1.70 -1.29
N LEU A 278 12.68 1.58 0.02
CA LEU A 278 12.17 2.66 0.86
C LEU A 278 13.30 3.25 1.71
N ILE A 279 13.41 4.55 1.70
CA ILE A 279 14.22 5.35 2.60
C ILE A 279 13.35 6.46 3.23
N PRO A 280 13.77 7.12 4.31
CA PRO A 280 12.96 8.18 4.91
C PRO A 280 12.52 9.25 3.90
N GLY A 281 11.19 9.36 3.71
CA GLY A 281 10.57 10.35 2.83
C GLY A 281 10.68 10.06 1.33
N HIS A 282 11.21 8.90 0.91
CA HIS A 282 11.39 8.57 -0.49
C HIS A 282 11.31 7.07 -0.79
N MET A 283 10.89 6.76 -2.01
CA MET A 283 10.90 5.40 -2.55
C MET A 283 11.41 5.43 -4.00
N TYR A 284 12.22 4.43 -4.36
CA TYR A 284 12.71 4.21 -5.72
C TYR A 284 12.69 2.73 -6.07
N LEU A 285 12.80 2.43 -7.35
CA LEU A 285 12.73 1.08 -7.87
C LEU A 285 14.12 0.43 -7.90
N GLY A 286 14.17 -0.85 -7.50
CA GLY A 286 15.19 -1.80 -7.90
C GLY A 286 14.59 -2.89 -8.80
N TYR A 287 15.41 -3.56 -9.59
CA TYR A 287 15.04 -4.78 -10.29
C TYR A 287 16.24 -5.67 -10.49
N TYR A 288 16.06 -6.98 -10.32
CA TYR A 288 17.18 -7.92 -10.39
C TYR A 288 17.75 -8.01 -11.81
N ASP A 289 19.06 -8.33 -11.87
CA ASP A 289 19.76 -8.74 -13.08
C ASP A 289 19.37 -10.18 -13.47
N VAL A 290 19.85 -10.66 -14.62
CA VAL A 290 19.57 -12.03 -15.11
C VAL A 290 20.09 -13.10 -14.14
N SER A 291 21.14 -12.81 -13.39
CA SER A 291 21.70 -13.75 -12.41
C SER A 291 20.88 -13.86 -11.13
N GLY A 292 20.05 -12.86 -10.84
CA GLY A 292 19.34 -12.71 -9.57
C GLY A 292 20.26 -12.42 -8.37
N ALA A 293 21.55 -12.18 -8.60
CA ALA A 293 22.53 -11.91 -7.53
C ALA A 293 22.79 -10.41 -7.33
N SER A 294 22.56 -9.62 -8.37
CA SER A 294 22.68 -8.17 -8.38
C SER A 294 21.37 -7.52 -8.84
N TYR A 295 21.30 -6.23 -8.79
CA TYR A 295 20.11 -5.47 -9.22
C TYR A 295 20.52 -4.10 -9.73
N PHE A 296 19.68 -3.58 -10.61
CA PHE A 296 19.72 -2.21 -11.10
C PHE A 296 18.80 -1.32 -10.27
N LEU A 297 19.11 -0.02 -10.24
CA LEU A 297 18.26 1.00 -9.59
C LEU A 297 17.60 1.86 -10.64
N LEU A 298 16.43 2.43 -10.32
CA LEU A 298 15.74 3.40 -11.17
C LEU A 298 15.01 4.43 -10.32
N GLU A 299 15.41 5.68 -10.49
CA GLU A 299 14.75 6.83 -9.88
C GLU A 299 13.52 7.27 -10.69
N THR A 300 12.35 6.78 -10.32
CA THR A 300 11.12 7.00 -11.10
C THR A 300 10.64 8.46 -11.10
N THR A 301 11.07 9.28 -10.13
CA THR A 301 10.70 10.69 -10.07
C THR A 301 11.34 11.53 -11.19
N LYS A 302 12.42 11.04 -11.78
CA LYS A 302 13.08 11.72 -12.92
C LYS A 302 12.32 11.60 -14.24
N ILE A 303 11.27 10.77 -14.32
CA ILE A 303 10.51 10.57 -15.56
C ILE A 303 9.93 11.89 -16.11
N GLY A 304 9.53 12.80 -15.23
CA GLY A 304 8.98 14.10 -15.58
C GLY A 304 10.01 15.13 -16.05
N GLY A 305 11.31 14.81 -16.00
CA GLY A 305 12.36 15.71 -16.50
C GLY A 305 12.37 15.85 -18.02
N LEU A 306 11.70 14.94 -18.73
CA LEU A 306 11.56 14.96 -20.19
C LEU A 306 10.14 14.62 -20.60
N ASN A 307 9.45 15.54 -21.27
CA ASN A 307 8.12 15.35 -21.83
C ASN A 307 8.18 15.22 -23.36
N LEU A 308 8.30 13.99 -23.86
CA LEU A 308 8.37 13.73 -25.30
C LEU A 308 7.07 14.07 -26.06
N LYS A 309 5.93 14.09 -25.36
CA LYS A 309 4.63 14.46 -25.93
C LYS A 309 4.62 15.90 -26.42
N GLU A 310 5.32 16.80 -25.72
CA GLU A 310 5.38 18.21 -26.08
C GLU A 310 6.33 18.49 -27.27
N ILE A 311 7.26 17.57 -27.56
CA ILE A 311 8.19 17.74 -28.68
C ILE A 311 7.51 17.31 -29.99
N THR A 312 7.14 18.26 -30.81
CA THR A 312 6.51 18.07 -32.12
C THR A 312 7.43 18.51 -33.26
N SER A 313 7.14 18.14 -34.50
CA SER A 313 7.91 18.60 -35.67
C SER A 313 7.96 20.15 -35.82
N GLY A 314 6.93 20.84 -35.30
CA GLY A 314 6.84 22.28 -35.38
C GLY A 314 7.69 23.02 -34.34
N ASN A 315 8.05 22.38 -33.23
CA ASN A 315 8.78 23.03 -32.12
C ASN A 315 10.08 22.31 -31.71
N ALA A 316 10.38 21.18 -32.35
CA ALA A 316 11.50 20.30 -31.96
C ALA A 316 12.85 21.06 -31.91
N VAL A 317 13.15 21.89 -32.92
CA VAL A 317 14.40 22.68 -32.96
C VAL A 317 14.52 23.57 -31.73
N GLN A 318 13.44 24.23 -31.31
CA GLN A 318 13.47 25.12 -30.15
C GLN A 318 13.59 24.31 -28.84
N ILE A 319 12.83 23.24 -28.67
CA ILE A 319 12.82 22.48 -27.44
C ILE A 319 14.11 21.67 -27.28
N LEU A 320 14.58 20.97 -28.32
CA LEU A 320 15.78 20.15 -28.25
C LEU A 320 17.03 20.95 -27.92
N ARG A 321 17.05 22.22 -28.29
CA ARG A 321 18.16 23.12 -27.94
C ARG A 321 18.41 23.23 -26.43
N GLN A 322 17.38 23.06 -25.62
CA GLN A 322 17.47 23.11 -24.15
C GLN A 322 18.22 21.91 -23.54
N TYR A 323 18.34 20.82 -24.31
CA TYR A 323 18.98 19.61 -23.87
C TYR A 323 20.40 19.42 -24.36
N ILE A 324 20.96 20.46 -25.06
CA ILE A 324 22.37 20.48 -25.45
C ILE A 324 23.21 20.50 -24.15
N ASP A 325 24.28 19.68 -24.12
CA ASP A 325 25.15 19.47 -22.99
C ASP A 325 24.46 18.86 -21.74
N VAL A 326 23.18 18.50 -21.85
CA VAL A 326 22.45 17.71 -20.85
C VAL A 326 22.33 16.27 -21.35
N TRP A 327 21.58 16.07 -22.43
CA TRP A 327 21.32 14.73 -23.00
C TRP A 327 21.63 14.64 -24.51
N ILE A 328 22.05 15.71 -25.17
CA ILE A 328 22.50 15.73 -26.57
C ILE A 328 23.76 16.57 -26.70
N THR A 329 24.57 16.22 -27.66
CA THR A 329 25.73 17.03 -28.05
C THR A 329 25.32 18.10 -29.06
N GLN A 330 26.10 19.17 -29.14
CA GLN A 330 25.94 20.19 -30.19
C GLN A 330 25.98 19.58 -31.59
N GLN A 331 26.84 18.56 -31.81
CA GLN A 331 26.95 17.88 -33.10
C GLN A 331 25.67 17.15 -33.49
N GLU A 332 25.04 16.41 -32.52
CA GLU A 332 23.77 15.73 -32.76
C GLU A 332 22.64 16.73 -33.06
N TYR A 333 22.59 17.84 -32.33
CA TYR A 333 21.63 18.88 -32.58
C TYR A 333 21.77 19.46 -33.96
N ASP A 334 23.03 19.79 -34.40
CA ASP A 334 23.31 20.32 -35.72
C ASP A 334 22.96 19.31 -36.83
N ALA A 335 23.21 18.04 -36.60
CA ALA A 335 22.82 16.96 -37.53
C ALA A 335 21.30 16.83 -37.64
N PHE A 336 20.57 16.98 -36.54
CA PHE A 336 19.11 17.04 -36.55
C PHE A 336 18.58 18.25 -37.31
N VAL A 337 19.10 19.44 -37.09
CA VAL A 337 18.70 20.66 -37.82
C VAL A 337 18.96 20.54 -39.30
N LYS A 338 20.02 19.82 -39.71
CA LYS A 338 20.35 19.53 -41.14
C LYS A 338 19.53 18.38 -41.72
N GLY A 339 18.64 17.74 -40.94
CA GLY A 339 17.83 16.62 -41.38
C GLY A 339 18.59 15.29 -41.55
N GLN A 340 19.79 15.17 -40.97
CA GLN A 340 20.61 13.95 -40.96
C GLN A 340 20.19 12.96 -39.90
N ILE A 341 19.53 13.44 -38.84
CA ILE A 341 18.93 12.66 -37.76
C ILE A 341 17.43 12.96 -37.76
N THR A 342 16.58 11.91 -37.63
CA THR A 342 15.13 12.11 -37.57
C THR A 342 14.70 12.60 -36.18
N LEU A 343 13.51 13.19 -36.10
CA LEU A 343 12.93 13.58 -34.80
C LEU A 343 12.72 12.37 -33.88
N ASN A 344 12.37 11.23 -34.46
CA ASN A 344 12.18 10.00 -33.69
C ASN A 344 13.49 9.51 -33.09
N ASP A 345 14.59 9.51 -33.87
CA ASP A 345 15.90 9.11 -33.36
C ASP A 345 16.39 10.06 -32.28
N MET A 346 16.15 11.38 -32.42
CA MET A 346 16.45 12.34 -31.37
C MET A 346 15.64 12.08 -30.09
N LYS A 347 14.34 11.82 -30.20
CA LYS A 347 13.49 11.47 -29.06
C LYS A 347 13.95 10.20 -28.36
N ASN A 348 14.29 9.16 -29.10
CA ASN A 348 14.81 7.91 -28.57
C ASN A 348 16.14 8.14 -27.83
N GLY A 349 17.07 8.89 -28.44
CA GLY A 349 18.38 9.18 -27.87
C GLY A 349 18.32 9.97 -26.57
N ILE A 350 17.55 11.06 -26.52
CA ILE A 350 17.41 11.87 -25.28
C ILE A 350 16.67 11.10 -24.19
N SER A 351 15.65 10.31 -24.56
CA SER A 351 14.91 9.47 -23.62
C SER A 351 15.84 8.41 -23.00
N TYR A 352 16.68 7.75 -23.81
CA TYR A 352 17.63 6.76 -23.32
C TYR A 352 18.65 7.36 -22.33
N ARG A 353 19.20 8.54 -22.65
CA ARG A 353 20.14 9.21 -21.74
C ARG A 353 19.49 9.69 -20.46
N SER A 354 18.23 10.15 -20.52
CA SER A 354 17.47 10.47 -19.32
C SER A 354 17.17 9.24 -18.46
N PHE A 355 16.98 8.09 -19.09
CA PHE A 355 16.84 6.81 -18.39
C PHE A 355 18.14 6.41 -17.68
N LEU A 356 19.30 6.48 -18.38
CA LEU A 356 20.61 6.19 -17.77
C LEU A 356 20.90 7.13 -16.59
N ASP A 357 20.60 8.41 -16.71
CA ASP A 357 20.72 9.35 -15.59
C ASP A 357 19.83 8.98 -14.40
N ALA A 358 18.64 8.42 -14.67
CA ALA A 358 17.74 7.94 -13.63
C ALA A 358 18.19 6.61 -13.00
N THR A 359 18.96 5.79 -13.71
CA THR A 359 19.54 4.54 -13.14
C THR A 359 20.74 4.82 -12.23
N ASP A 360 21.51 5.86 -12.53
CA ASP A 360 22.77 6.15 -11.84
C ASP A 360 22.58 7.03 -10.59
N CYS A 361 21.58 7.90 -10.58
CA CYS A 361 21.48 8.99 -9.58
C CYS A 361 21.33 8.53 -8.13
N ASN A 362 20.86 7.33 -7.86
CA ASN A 362 20.66 6.80 -6.51
C ASN A 362 21.79 5.87 -6.05
N VAL A 363 22.74 5.50 -6.91
CA VAL A 363 23.75 4.46 -6.62
C VAL A 363 24.57 4.79 -5.37
N ASP A 364 25.18 5.97 -5.31
CA ASP A 364 26.00 6.36 -4.17
C ASP A 364 25.21 6.45 -2.85
N SER A 365 24.00 7.01 -2.92
CA SER A 365 23.11 7.08 -1.77
C SER A 365 22.67 5.69 -1.30
N HIS A 366 22.38 4.79 -2.23
CA HIS A 366 21.99 3.41 -1.92
C HIS A 366 23.15 2.66 -1.25
N ILE A 367 24.36 2.74 -1.77
CA ILE A 367 25.56 2.12 -1.20
C ILE A 367 25.81 2.66 0.21
N SER A 368 25.75 3.97 0.42
CA SER A 368 25.97 4.60 1.74
C SER A 368 24.89 4.25 2.78
N ASN A 369 23.72 3.83 2.34
CA ASN A 369 22.62 3.40 3.20
C ASN A 369 22.52 1.86 3.33
N SER A 370 23.37 1.09 2.68
CA SER A 370 23.26 -0.38 2.59
C SER A 370 23.13 -1.08 3.95
N GLU A 371 23.88 -0.64 4.95
CA GLU A 371 23.85 -1.19 6.32
C GLU A 371 22.56 -0.85 7.08
N LYS A 372 21.78 0.14 6.63
CA LYS A 372 20.55 0.56 7.29
C LYS A 372 19.36 -0.28 6.87
N PHE A 373 19.40 -0.87 5.66
CA PHE A 373 18.28 -1.67 5.16
C PHE A 373 18.02 -2.88 6.05
N GLY A 374 16.76 -3.00 6.52
CA GLY A 374 16.32 -4.03 7.46
C GLY A 374 16.76 -3.80 8.93
N ASN A 375 17.68 -2.87 9.21
CA ASN A 375 18.19 -2.59 10.55
C ASN A 375 17.64 -1.29 11.14
N VAL A 376 17.32 -0.32 10.30
CA VAL A 376 16.79 0.99 10.70
C VAL A 376 15.37 1.14 10.21
N LEU A 377 14.49 1.66 11.07
CA LEU A 377 13.10 1.94 10.69
C LEU A 377 13.07 2.86 9.44
N MET A 378 12.14 2.61 8.54
CA MET A 378 11.98 3.31 7.26
C MET A 378 13.09 3.08 6.22
N TYR A 379 14.10 2.25 6.49
CA TYR A 379 15.00 1.74 5.47
C TYR A 379 14.60 0.30 5.14
N ARG A 380 13.91 0.09 4.03
CA ARG A 380 13.39 -1.21 3.62
C ARG A 380 13.82 -1.57 2.20
N PHE A 381 14.24 -2.81 2.06
CA PHE A 381 14.51 -3.46 0.78
C PHE A 381 13.45 -4.55 0.63
N LEU A 382 12.48 -4.35 -0.24
CA LEU A 382 11.24 -5.12 -0.30
C LEU A 382 11.11 -5.79 -1.69
N PRO A 383 11.68 -6.97 -1.91
CA PRO A 383 11.47 -7.73 -3.14
C PRO A 383 9.99 -8.08 -3.30
N VAL A 384 9.37 -7.73 -4.44
CA VAL A 384 7.94 -7.92 -4.62
C VAL A 384 7.57 -9.40 -4.63
N GLN A 385 8.46 -10.28 -5.07
CA GLN A 385 8.27 -11.73 -4.98
C GLN A 385 8.07 -12.20 -3.53
N GLU A 386 8.81 -11.64 -2.58
CA GLU A 386 8.64 -11.95 -1.15
C GLU A 386 7.33 -11.35 -0.62
N LEU A 387 7.00 -10.11 -1.01
CA LEU A 387 5.75 -9.46 -0.61
C LEU A 387 4.52 -10.24 -1.09
N ARG A 388 4.58 -10.90 -2.25
CA ARG A 388 3.50 -11.75 -2.76
C ARG A 388 3.23 -13.00 -1.91
N GLN A 389 4.19 -13.41 -1.09
CA GLN A 389 3.97 -14.45 -0.08
C GLN A 389 3.21 -13.92 1.14
N ILE A 390 3.11 -12.60 1.29
CA ILE A 390 2.47 -11.91 2.42
C ILE A 390 1.11 -11.35 2.01
N VAL A 391 1.04 -10.55 0.93
CA VAL A 391 -0.15 -9.80 0.55
C VAL A 391 -0.42 -9.87 -0.95
N GLN A 392 -1.71 -9.87 -1.29
CA GLN A 392 -2.22 -9.79 -2.66
C GLN A 392 -2.62 -8.36 -3.04
N PRO A 393 -2.75 -8.05 -4.34
CA PRO A 393 -3.20 -6.73 -4.79
C PRO A 393 -4.59 -6.39 -4.26
N ILE A 394 -4.70 -5.26 -3.52
CA ILE A 394 -5.97 -4.83 -2.92
C ILE A 394 -6.98 -4.31 -3.96
N GLU A 395 -6.53 -3.84 -5.10
CA GLU A 395 -7.40 -3.38 -6.19
C GLU A 395 -8.34 -4.47 -6.71
N ASN A 396 -7.90 -5.72 -6.65
CA ASN A 396 -8.67 -6.90 -7.06
C ASN A 396 -9.39 -7.59 -5.90
N ALA A 397 -9.41 -6.95 -4.72
CA ALA A 397 -10.05 -7.51 -3.54
C ALA A 397 -11.56 -7.64 -3.73
N THR A 398 -12.09 -8.80 -3.36
CA THR A 398 -13.53 -9.07 -3.28
C THR A 398 -13.85 -9.79 -1.98
N THR A 399 -15.07 -9.67 -1.51
CA THR A 399 -15.53 -10.44 -0.34
C THR A 399 -15.33 -11.94 -0.52
N LYS A 400 -15.44 -12.43 -1.75
CA LYS A 400 -15.20 -13.84 -2.08
C LYS A 400 -13.72 -14.20 -1.98
N SER A 401 -12.80 -13.37 -2.52
CA SER A 401 -11.36 -13.63 -2.44
C SER A 401 -10.84 -13.60 -1.01
N ALA A 402 -11.26 -12.62 -0.19
CA ALA A 402 -10.89 -12.55 1.21
C ALA A 402 -11.33 -13.81 2.01
N LYS A 403 -12.54 -14.31 1.76
CA LYS A 403 -13.03 -15.58 2.39
C LYS A 403 -12.23 -16.79 1.94
N THR A 404 -11.82 -16.86 0.68
CA THR A 404 -11.03 -17.98 0.15
C THR A 404 -9.66 -18.02 0.79
N TYR A 405 -8.98 -16.88 0.87
CA TYR A 405 -7.68 -16.79 1.54
C TYR A 405 -7.75 -17.18 3.03
N SER A 406 -8.80 -16.79 3.73
CA SER A 406 -8.99 -17.18 5.14
C SER A 406 -9.31 -18.66 5.34
N SER A 407 -9.92 -19.34 4.38
CA SER A 407 -10.39 -20.74 4.54
C SER A 407 -9.43 -21.80 4.01
N GLU A 408 -8.67 -21.53 2.95
CA GLU A 408 -7.75 -22.51 2.36
C GLU A 408 -6.40 -22.56 3.08
N LEU A 409 -5.94 -21.45 3.59
CA LEU A 409 -4.68 -21.37 4.34
C LEU A 409 -4.72 -22.07 5.72
N PHE A 410 -5.90 -22.23 6.31
CA PHE A 410 -6.03 -22.99 7.55
C PHE A 410 -5.53 -24.45 7.44
N LYS A 411 -5.48 -25.00 6.21
CA LYS A 411 -5.07 -26.39 5.98
C LYS A 411 -3.57 -26.60 5.80
N ASP A 412 -2.81 -25.60 5.32
CA ASP A 412 -1.40 -25.79 4.91
C ASP A 412 -0.33 -25.08 5.78
N LEU A 413 -0.69 -24.10 6.59
CA LEU A 413 0.25 -23.26 7.34
C LEU A 413 0.91 -23.89 8.57
N GLY A 414 0.52 -25.11 8.96
CA GLY A 414 1.24 -25.86 9.99
C GLY A 414 2.73 -26.09 9.69
N LYS A 415 3.16 -25.90 8.44
CA LYS A 415 4.54 -26.19 7.96
C LYS A 415 5.42 -25.00 7.65
N VAL A 416 4.89 -23.77 7.55
CA VAL A 416 5.65 -22.58 7.08
C VAL A 416 6.00 -21.58 8.20
N LYS A 417 5.60 -21.83 9.43
CA LYS A 417 5.76 -20.94 10.61
C LYS A 417 7.19 -20.43 10.92
N GLY A 418 8.21 -20.85 10.20
CA GLY A 418 9.60 -20.52 10.55
C GLY A 418 10.36 -19.55 9.62
N LYS A 419 9.95 -19.36 8.37
CA LYS A 419 10.77 -18.66 7.36
C LYS A 419 10.33 -17.22 7.07
N ALA A 420 9.05 -16.93 6.99
CA ALA A 420 8.57 -15.58 6.65
C ALA A 420 8.89 -14.53 7.72
N ARG A 421 8.89 -14.93 9.00
CA ARG A 421 9.21 -14.03 10.13
C ARG A 421 10.68 -13.60 10.18
N LYS A 422 11.59 -14.36 9.54
CA LYS A 422 13.04 -14.03 9.52
C LYS A 422 13.43 -13.14 8.35
N SER A 423 12.66 -13.11 7.25
CA SER A 423 12.97 -12.26 6.10
C SER A 423 12.49 -10.81 6.28
N LEU A 424 11.42 -10.58 7.06
CA LEU A 424 10.94 -9.24 7.41
C LEU A 424 11.71 -8.58 8.57
N GLN A 425 12.56 -9.33 9.27
CA GLN A 425 13.44 -8.85 10.34
C GLN A 425 14.91 -8.72 9.91
N ARG A 426 15.21 -8.93 8.62
CA ARG A 426 16.55 -8.75 8.08
C ARG A 426 16.66 -7.55 7.18
#